data_7c7a60fe86f84ec6753d2f3445676e23
#
_entry.id   7c7a60fe86f84ec6753d2f3445676e23
#
_cell.length_a   1.000
_cell.length_b   1.000
_cell.length_c   1.000
_cell.angle_alpha   90.00
_cell.angle_beta   90.00
_cell.angle_gamma   90.00
#
_symmetry.space_group_name_H-M   'P 1'
#
loop_
_entity.id
_entity.type
_entity.pdbx_description
1 polymer ?
#
loop_
_entity_poly.entity_id
_entity_poly.type
_entity_poly.pdbx_seq_one_letter_code
_entity_poly.pdbx_strand_id
1 'polypeptide(L)'
;MISNIILQKKAASLCLLILLLFSNKSDAQIVYTDIADATPNASYSLDLNNDTIVDFVFQFGVSSGMIGLFCYPQNSNAYSGNFDNGNYLAWAFDASTSICDSLSSWYDANNPGTMGLGTSIGYWPAATDKYLALKLIVGTNTFYGWARFDVVATSSSFTIKDYAYESSPNVCIQSGQSILGVNEYSNNNLFSIFPNPFISSTTLETSYDLKNASLTLYNAYGQALKHVNNISGQTISLSRDNLPSGLYIIHLTQDNKIIATDKLIITD
;
A
#
# COMPACT_ATOMS: atom_id res chain seq x y z
N MET A 1 -4.89 -40.66 43.08
CA MET A 1 -5.96 -39.96 42.30
C MET A 1 -5.83 -38.43 42.32
N ILE A 2 -5.41 -37.78 43.39
CA ILE A 2 -5.26 -36.31 43.51
C ILE A 2 -4.08 -35.78 42.68
N SER A 3 -2.98 -36.52 42.55
CA SER A 3 -1.78 -36.07 41.80
C SER A 3 -2.02 -35.97 40.27
N ASN A 4 -2.85 -36.80 39.70
CA ASN A 4 -3.17 -36.78 38.27
C ASN A 4 -4.10 -35.63 37.88
N ILE A 5 -4.95 -35.16 38.80
CA ILE A 5 -5.86 -34.03 38.57
C ILE A 5 -5.08 -32.69 38.57
N ILE A 6 -4.05 -32.57 39.41
CA ILE A 6 -3.18 -31.39 39.47
C ILE A 6 -2.31 -31.31 38.21
N LEU A 7 -1.82 -32.43 37.69
CA LEU A 7 -1.01 -32.49 36.48
C LEU A 7 -1.83 -32.10 35.22
N GLN A 8 -3.08 -32.58 35.14
CA GLN A 8 -3.99 -32.23 34.03
C GLN A 8 -4.41 -30.75 34.05
N LYS A 9 -4.63 -30.15 35.23
CA LYS A 9 -4.93 -28.72 35.35
C LYS A 9 -3.75 -27.85 34.96
N LYS A 10 -2.50 -28.25 35.27
CA LYS A 10 -1.30 -27.53 34.84
C LYS A 10 -1.04 -27.66 33.35
N ALA A 11 -1.29 -28.82 32.74
CA ALA A 11 -1.18 -29.01 31.30
C ALA A 11 -2.24 -28.22 30.53
N ALA A 12 -3.50 -28.19 30.99
CA ALA A 12 -4.56 -27.39 30.39
C ALA A 12 -4.30 -25.89 30.49
N SER A 13 -3.72 -25.40 31.61
CA SER A 13 -3.34 -23.99 31.77
C SER A 13 -2.14 -23.60 30.89
N LEU A 14 -1.21 -24.51 30.66
CA LEU A 14 -0.07 -24.27 29.79
C LEU A 14 -0.49 -24.26 28.30
N CYS A 15 -1.39 -25.14 27.86
CA CYS A 15 -1.96 -25.11 26.52
C CYS A 15 -2.78 -23.85 26.27
N LEU A 16 -3.54 -23.33 27.24
CA LEU A 16 -4.29 -22.09 27.09
C LEU A 16 -3.37 -20.87 26.99
N LEU A 17 -2.24 -20.86 27.69
CA LEU A 17 -1.24 -19.79 27.63
C LEU A 17 -0.47 -19.79 26.31
N ILE A 18 -0.23 -20.93 25.69
CA ILE A 18 0.43 -21.05 24.38
C ILE A 18 -0.50 -20.60 23.24
N LEU A 19 -1.83 -20.78 23.38
CA LEU A 19 -2.80 -20.31 22.38
C LEU A 19 -2.93 -18.78 22.31
N LEU A 20 -2.54 -18.07 23.37
CA LEU A 20 -2.57 -16.60 23.44
C LEU A 20 -1.32 -15.92 22.82
N LEU A 21 -0.31 -16.70 22.39
CA LEU A 21 0.92 -16.16 21.82
C LEU A 21 0.93 -16.15 20.28
N PHE A 22 -0.13 -16.65 19.64
CA PHE A 22 -0.33 -16.37 18.21
C PHE A 22 -1.01 -15.01 18.07
N SER A 23 -0.25 -13.93 18.32
CA SER A 23 -0.61 -12.64 17.76
C SER A 23 -0.58 -12.81 16.24
N ASN A 24 -1.74 -12.94 15.62
CA ASN A 24 -1.85 -12.72 14.20
C ASN A 24 -1.22 -11.36 13.94
N LYS A 25 -0.04 -11.32 13.33
CA LYS A 25 0.43 -10.12 12.70
C LYS A 25 -0.62 -9.86 11.62
N SER A 26 -1.46 -8.87 11.83
CA SER A 26 -2.25 -8.31 10.74
C SER A 26 -1.22 -7.72 9.79
N ASP A 27 -1.01 -8.38 8.67
CA ASP A 27 -0.25 -7.74 7.59
C ASP A 27 -1.03 -6.48 7.21
N ALA A 28 -0.31 -5.37 7.05
CA ALA A 28 -0.85 -4.11 6.57
C ALA A 28 -1.67 -4.39 5.31
N GLN A 29 -2.95 -4.02 5.29
CA GLN A 29 -3.85 -4.29 4.18
C GLN A 29 -4.46 -2.99 3.68
N ILE A 30 -4.13 -2.64 2.45
CA ILE A 30 -4.74 -1.51 1.78
C ILE A 30 -6.10 -1.91 1.25
N VAL A 31 -7.12 -1.16 1.66
CA VAL A 31 -8.46 -1.23 1.11
C VAL A 31 -8.59 -0.13 0.06
N TYR A 32 -8.58 -0.53 -1.20
CA TYR A 32 -8.69 0.35 -2.35
C TYR A 32 -10.10 0.29 -2.94
N THR A 33 -10.66 1.43 -3.26
CA THR A 33 -11.97 1.57 -3.90
C THR A 33 -11.83 2.37 -5.19
N ASP A 34 -12.02 1.69 -6.30
CA ASP A 34 -12.18 2.30 -7.62
C ASP A 34 -13.65 2.65 -7.81
N ILE A 35 -13.92 3.88 -8.15
CA ILE A 35 -15.29 4.36 -8.43
C ILE A 35 -15.36 4.85 -9.87
N ALA A 36 -16.55 4.79 -10.48
CA ALA A 36 -16.77 5.52 -11.72
C ALA A 36 -16.47 7.00 -11.47
N ASP A 37 -15.59 7.61 -12.27
CA ASP A 37 -15.18 9.00 -12.15
C ASP A 37 -16.41 9.90 -11.91
N ALA A 38 -16.49 10.47 -10.71
CA ALA A 38 -17.66 11.26 -10.31
C ALA A 38 -17.34 12.76 -10.35
N THR A 39 -18.12 13.50 -11.15
CA THR A 39 -18.05 14.96 -11.22
C THR A 39 -19.34 15.54 -10.63
N PRO A 40 -19.42 15.74 -9.31
CA PRO A 40 -20.64 16.17 -8.63
C PRO A 40 -20.94 17.65 -8.91
N ASN A 41 -22.23 17.98 -8.98
CA ASN A 41 -22.68 19.35 -9.21
C ASN A 41 -22.61 20.26 -7.97
N ALA A 42 -22.59 19.68 -6.76
CA ALA A 42 -22.60 20.45 -5.51
C ALA A 42 -21.63 19.90 -4.47
N SER A 43 -21.73 18.62 -4.13
CA SER A 43 -20.91 17.97 -3.11
C SER A 43 -20.75 16.49 -3.39
N TYR A 44 -19.68 15.92 -2.81
CA TYR A 44 -19.42 14.48 -2.75
C TYR A 44 -19.20 14.07 -1.30
N SER A 45 -19.93 13.08 -0.83
CA SER A 45 -19.77 12.50 0.50
C SER A 45 -18.95 11.23 0.39
N LEU A 46 -17.77 11.22 0.99
CA LEU A 46 -16.85 10.10 1.00
C LEU A 46 -17.00 9.33 2.32
N ASP A 47 -17.31 8.04 2.20
CA ASP A 47 -17.15 7.02 3.22
C ASP A 47 -15.86 6.26 2.88
N LEU A 48 -14.77 6.55 3.60
CA LEU A 48 -13.44 6.10 3.23
C LEU A 48 -13.23 4.61 3.52
N ASN A 49 -13.88 4.10 4.57
CA ASN A 49 -13.74 2.71 5.03
C ASN A 49 -14.94 1.81 4.67
N ASN A 50 -15.93 2.37 3.98
CA ASN A 50 -17.17 1.69 3.55
C ASN A 50 -17.99 1.14 4.73
N ASP A 51 -18.07 1.87 5.85
CA ASP A 51 -18.85 1.50 7.03
C ASP A 51 -20.24 2.13 7.06
N THR A 52 -20.63 2.84 5.99
CA THR A 52 -21.88 3.59 5.81
C THR A 52 -21.94 4.93 6.55
N ILE A 53 -20.87 5.35 7.19
CA ILE A 53 -20.74 6.65 7.85
C ILE A 53 -19.89 7.56 6.95
N VAL A 54 -20.40 8.76 6.68
CA VAL A 54 -19.64 9.74 5.89
C VAL A 54 -18.46 10.26 6.70
N ASP A 55 -17.24 10.14 6.15
CA ASP A 55 -16.00 10.57 6.78
C ASP A 55 -15.55 11.95 6.34
N PHE A 56 -15.79 12.29 5.07
CA PHE A 56 -15.41 13.57 4.48
C PHE A 56 -16.48 14.05 3.52
N VAL A 57 -16.67 15.37 3.46
CA VAL A 57 -17.54 16.00 2.45
C VAL A 57 -16.70 16.98 1.64
N PHE A 58 -16.67 16.79 0.32
CA PHE A 58 -16.09 17.73 -0.62
C PHE A 58 -17.19 18.56 -1.22
N GLN A 59 -17.15 19.86 -1.03
CA GLN A 59 -18.29 20.73 -1.36
C GLN A 59 -17.83 22.06 -1.98
N PHE A 60 -18.60 22.54 -2.95
CA PHE A 60 -18.47 23.89 -3.44
C PHE A 60 -19.08 24.89 -2.46
N GLY A 61 -18.43 26.04 -2.38
CA GLY A 61 -18.89 27.17 -1.57
C GLY A 61 -18.44 28.49 -2.17
N VAL A 62 -18.90 29.59 -1.55
CA VAL A 62 -18.45 30.93 -1.92
C VAL A 62 -17.77 31.55 -0.72
N SER A 63 -16.52 32.00 -0.90
CA SER A 63 -15.76 32.73 0.08
C SER A 63 -15.18 33.97 -0.57
N SER A 64 -15.36 35.13 0.06
CA SER A 64 -14.90 36.43 -0.45
C SER A 64 -15.36 36.73 -1.90
N GLY A 65 -16.56 36.25 -2.28
CA GLY A 65 -17.13 36.44 -3.62
C GLY A 65 -16.56 35.50 -4.70
N MET A 66 -15.69 34.57 -4.35
CA MET A 66 -15.12 33.56 -5.25
C MET A 66 -15.73 32.18 -4.97
N ILE A 67 -15.95 31.41 -6.03
CA ILE A 67 -16.31 29.99 -5.91
C ILE A 67 -15.06 29.22 -5.50
N GLY A 68 -15.22 28.28 -4.57
CA GLY A 68 -14.14 27.41 -4.13
C GLY A 68 -14.61 26.00 -3.86
N LEU A 69 -13.66 25.08 -3.82
CA LEU A 69 -13.80 23.70 -3.40
C LEU A 69 -13.19 23.55 -1.99
N PHE A 70 -13.98 22.93 -1.11
CA PHE A 70 -13.61 22.76 0.29
C PHE A 70 -13.73 21.30 0.71
N CYS A 71 -12.85 20.88 1.61
CA CYS A 71 -12.88 19.61 2.31
C CYS A 71 -13.38 19.81 3.74
N TYR A 72 -14.43 19.07 4.10
CA TYR A 72 -15.02 19.09 5.44
C TYR A 72 -14.86 17.70 6.05
N PRO A 73 -13.84 17.47 6.89
CA PRO A 73 -13.78 16.24 7.68
C PRO A 73 -15.02 16.11 8.57
N GLN A 74 -15.49 14.90 8.77
CA GLN A 74 -16.58 14.60 9.69
C GLN A 74 -16.03 13.97 10.97
N ASN A 75 -16.72 14.17 12.08
CA ASN A 75 -16.32 13.66 13.39
C ASN A 75 -14.91 14.13 13.80
N SER A 76 -14.02 13.19 14.12
CA SER A 76 -12.62 13.47 14.49
C SER A 76 -11.64 13.25 13.34
N ASN A 77 -12.15 13.02 12.13
CA ASN A 77 -11.31 12.83 10.95
C ASN A 77 -10.56 14.12 10.59
N ALA A 78 -9.48 14.00 9.82
CA ALA A 78 -8.65 15.13 9.46
C ALA A 78 -8.07 14.99 8.04
N TYR A 79 -7.73 16.11 7.42
CA TYR A 79 -6.95 16.17 6.18
C TYR A 79 -5.60 16.82 6.44
N SER A 80 -4.66 16.58 5.55
CA SER A 80 -3.32 17.17 5.60
C SER A 80 -3.28 18.52 4.88
N GLY A 81 -2.67 19.54 5.51
CA GLY A 81 -2.64 20.89 4.97
C GLY A 81 -1.67 21.82 5.69
N ASN A 82 -1.83 23.11 5.45
CA ASN A 82 -1.18 24.17 6.19
C ASN A 82 -2.15 25.35 6.42
N PHE A 83 -1.80 26.21 7.37
CA PHE A 83 -2.48 27.48 7.56
C PHE A 83 -1.66 28.60 6.93
N ASP A 84 -2.24 29.32 5.99
CA ASP A 84 -1.61 30.44 5.32
C ASP A 84 -2.61 31.57 5.03
N ASN A 85 -2.23 32.82 5.33
CA ASN A 85 -3.01 34.02 5.06
C ASN A 85 -4.49 33.94 5.48
N GLY A 86 -4.76 33.33 6.64
CA GLY A 86 -6.13 33.17 7.17
C GLY A 86 -6.92 32.01 6.62
N ASN A 87 -6.33 31.15 5.77
CA ASN A 87 -6.95 29.98 5.18
C ASN A 87 -6.27 28.69 5.63
N TYR A 88 -7.04 27.66 5.91
CA TYR A 88 -6.57 26.31 6.07
C TYR A 88 -6.52 25.66 4.69
N LEU A 89 -5.33 25.52 4.11
CA LEU A 89 -5.13 25.04 2.75
C LEU A 89 -4.86 23.53 2.74
N ALA A 90 -5.66 22.78 2.03
CA ALA A 90 -5.46 21.35 1.84
C ALA A 90 -4.35 21.08 0.82
N TRP A 91 -3.35 20.25 1.17
CA TRP A 91 -2.25 19.90 0.27
C TRP A 91 -2.74 19.03 -0.91
N ALA A 92 -2.17 19.27 -2.09
CA ALA A 92 -2.32 18.43 -3.28
C ALA A 92 -1.00 17.68 -3.52
N PHE A 93 -0.94 16.42 -3.07
CA PHE A 93 0.26 15.60 -3.18
C PHE A 93 0.40 14.92 -4.53
N ASP A 94 1.63 14.63 -4.92
CA ASP A 94 1.94 13.71 -6.00
C ASP A 94 1.78 12.25 -5.54
N ALA A 95 1.76 11.31 -6.48
CA ALA A 95 1.81 9.88 -6.19
C ALA A 95 3.10 9.52 -5.40
N SER A 96 3.03 8.44 -4.64
CA SER A 96 4.13 7.91 -3.83
C SER A 96 4.60 8.81 -2.67
N THR A 97 3.80 9.81 -2.27
CA THR A 97 4.04 10.56 -1.04
C THR A 97 3.65 9.70 0.17
N SER A 98 4.53 9.56 1.15
CA SER A 98 4.25 8.80 2.38
C SER A 98 3.29 9.56 3.28
N ILE A 99 2.15 8.95 3.60
CA ILE A 99 1.08 9.50 4.44
C ILE A 99 1.13 8.80 5.80
N CYS A 100 1.59 9.55 6.80
CA CYS A 100 1.76 9.13 8.20
C CYS A 100 1.37 10.28 9.12
N ASP A 101 1.43 10.05 10.42
CA ASP A 101 1.20 11.13 11.41
C ASP A 101 2.17 12.31 11.25
N SER A 102 3.39 12.02 10.84
CA SER A 102 4.46 13.01 10.64
C SER A 102 4.45 13.74 9.29
N LEU A 103 3.47 13.47 8.40
CA LEU A 103 3.46 14.03 7.04
C LEU A 103 3.44 15.56 7.03
N SER A 104 2.54 16.16 7.80
CA SER A 104 2.38 17.62 7.94
C SER A 104 1.40 17.92 9.08
N SER A 105 0.90 19.15 9.15
CA SER A 105 -0.21 19.46 10.04
C SER A 105 -1.51 18.80 9.56
N TRP A 106 -2.28 18.29 10.52
CA TRP A 106 -3.58 17.68 10.30
C TRP A 106 -4.68 18.61 10.83
N TYR A 107 -5.71 18.85 10.03
CA TYR A 107 -6.82 19.74 10.35
C TYR A 107 -8.13 18.98 10.34
N ASP A 108 -8.91 19.15 11.41
CA ASP A 108 -10.17 18.47 11.67
C ASP A 108 -11.40 19.28 11.22
N ALA A 109 -12.58 18.87 11.63
CA ALA A 109 -13.85 19.51 11.30
C ALA A 109 -13.96 20.98 11.75
N ASN A 110 -13.16 21.41 12.76
CA ASN A 110 -13.16 22.80 13.21
C ASN A 110 -12.42 23.73 12.25
N ASN A 111 -11.64 23.15 11.34
CA ASN A 111 -10.76 23.86 10.41
C ASN A 111 -10.94 23.32 8.98
N PRO A 112 -12.11 23.57 8.33
CA PRO A 112 -12.37 23.07 6.99
C PRO A 112 -11.29 23.48 5.99
N GLY A 113 -10.89 22.53 5.12
CA GLY A 113 -9.79 22.71 4.17
C GLY A 113 -10.21 23.39 2.90
N THR A 114 -9.59 24.51 2.57
CA THR A 114 -9.67 25.09 1.23
C THR A 114 -8.77 24.28 0.29
N MET A 115 -9.36 23.54 -0.62
CA MET A 115 -8.64 22.88 -1.71
C MET A 115 -8.27 23.91 -2.77
N GLY A 116 -9.24 24.67 -3.26
CA GLY A 116 -9.01 25.78 -4.18
C GLY A 116 -10.08 26.84 -4.05
N LEU A 117 -9.72 28.11 -4.26
CA LEU A 117 -10.63 29.25 -4.27
C LEU A 117 -10.30 30.15 -5.46
N GLY A 118 -11.21 30.23 -6.42
CA GLY A 118 -10.93 30.86 -7.72
C GLY A 118 -9.77 30.15 -8.44
N THR A 119 -8.85 30.95 -9.00
CA THR A 119 -7.71 30.46 -9.79
C THR A 119 -6.37 30.55 -9.06
N SER A 120 -6.34 31.10 -7.83
CA SER A 120 -5.07 31.52 -7.21
C SER A 120 -4.88 31.16 -5.74
N ILE A 121 -5.93 30.68 -5.04
CA ILE A 121 -5.82 30.30 -3.64
C ILE A 121 -5.94 28.77 -3.53
N GLY A 122 -5.07 28.14 -2.74
CA GLY A 122 -4.99 26.71 -2.56
C GLY A 122 -4.06 26.02 -3.57
N TYR A 123 -3.89 24.72 -3.42
CA TYR A 123 -2.95 23.92 -4.22
C TYR A 123 -3.62 23.13 -5.34
N TRP A 124 -4.96 23.23 -5.44
CA TRP A 124 -5.77 22.39 -6.33
C TRP A 124 -6.21 23.05 -7.64
N PRO A 125 -6.18 24.39 -7.84
CA PRO A 125 -6.53 24.97 -9.13
C PRO A 125 -5.68 24.38 -10.27
N ALA A 126 -6.34 23.80 -11.30
CA ALA A 126 -5.74 23.06 -12.40
C ALA A 126 -5.00 21.75 -11.99
N ALA A 127 -5.29 21.21 -10.82
CA ALA A 127 -4.72 19.93 -10.39
C ALA A 127 -5.26 18.77 -11.22
N THR A 128 -4.38 17.86 -11.64
CA THR A 128 -4.72 16.62 -12.33
C THR A 128 -3.99 15.48 -11.65
N ASP A 129 -4.72 14.38 -11.37
CA ASP A 129 -4.20 13.19 -10.69
C ASP A 129 -3.46 13.51 -9.38
N LYS A 130 -3.98 14.47 -8.60
CA LYS A 130 -3.42 14.80 -7.28
C LYS A 130 -4.18 14.10 -6.17
N TYR A 131 -3.48 13.92 -5.06
CA TYR A 131 -3.94 13.15 -3.90
C TYR A 131 -4.10 14.04 -2.69
N LEU A 132 -5.25 13.93 -2.02
CA LEU A 132 -5.47 14.49 -0.69
C LEU A 132 -5.17 13.41 0.35
N ALA A 133 -4.27 13.71 1.28
CA ALA A 133 -3.99 12.83 2.40
C ALA A 133 -5.08 12.97 3.47
N LEU A 134 -5.61 11.85 3.91
CA LEU A 134 -6.74 11.71 4.83
C LEU A 134 -6.33 10.92 6.07
N LYS A 135 -6.81 11.36 7.23
CA LYS A 135 -6.69 10.69 8.52
C LYS A 135 -8.08 10.31 9.00
N LEU A 136 -8.36 9.02 9.10
CA LEU A 136 -9.61 8.46 9.58
C LEU A 136 -9.46 8.04 11.04
N ILE A 137 -10.40 8.42 11.89
CA ILE A 137 -10.43 8.07 13.32
C ILE A 137 -11.66 7.23 13.61
N VAL A 138 -11.44 5.97 13.98
CA VAL A 138 -12.50 5.05 14.39
C VAL A 138 -12.25 4.59 15.82
N GLY A 139 -13.05 5.07 16.75
CA GLY A 139 -12.82 4.86 18.18
C GLY A 139 -11.50 5.49 18.64
N THR A 140 -10.55 4.68 19.08
CA THR A 140 -9.20 5.12 19.48
C THR A 140 -8.13 4.86 18.40
N ASN A 141 -8.52 4.28 17.27
CA ASN A 141 -7.61 3.90 16.20
C ASN A 141 -7.51 5.00 15.14
N THR A 142 -6.31 5.21 14.66
CA THR A 142 -5.99 6.12 13.54
C THR A 142 -5.61 5.32 12.32
N PHE A 143 -6.21 5.67 11.18
CA PHE A 143 -5.92 5.08 9.88
C PHE A 143 -5.54 6.18 8.90
N TYR A 144 -4.63 5.88 7.98
CA TYR A 144 -4.21 6.82 6.94
C TYR A 144 -4.71 6.37 5.60
N GLY A 145 -5.15 7.35 4.79
CA GLY A 145 -5.68 7.11 3.47
C GLY A 145 -5.45 8.28 2.53
N TRP A 146 -5.95 8.14 1.33
CA TRP A 146 -5.90 9.17 0.30
C TRP A 146 -7.15 9.12 -0.59
N ALA A 147 -7.48 10.26 -1.20
CA ALA A 147 -8.45 10.33 -2.29
C ALA A 147 -7.84 11.11 -3.46
N ARG A 148 -8.05 10.67 -4.70
CA ARG A 148 -7.49 11.25 -5.91
C ARG A 148 -8.51 12.09 -6.67
N PHE A 149 -8.05 13.27 -7.09
CA PHE A 149 -8.91 14.27 -7.73
C PHE A 149 -8.26 14.89 -8.97
N ASP A 150 -9.14 15.33 -9.89
CA ASP A 150 -8.89 16.40 -10.82
C ASP A 150 -9.71 17.62 -10.41
N VAL A 151 -9.14 18.81 -10.50
CA VAL A 151 -9.82 20.06 -10.19
C VAL A 151 -9.57 21.05 -11.32
N VAL A 152 -10.62 21.67 -11.85
CA VAL A 152 -10.49 22.69 -12.89
C VAL A 152 -9.79 23.95 -12.35
N ALA A 153 -9.18 24.73 -13.24
CA ALA A 153 -8.40 25.92 -12.87
C ALA A 153 -9.17 26.94 -12.05
N THR A 154 -10.48 27.03 -12.23
CA THR A 154 -11.34 27.98 -11.50
C THR A 154 -11.89 27.45 -10.18
N SER A 155 -11.50 26.23 -9.79
CA SER A 155 -12.02 25.52 -8.59
C SER A 155 -13.55 25.38 -8.55
N SER A 156 -14.22 25.48 -9.71
CA SER A 156 -15.68 25.41 -9.84
C SER A 156 -16.21 24.03 -10.27
N SER A 157 -15.31 23.07 -10.48
CA SER A 157 -15.64 21.68 -10.75
C SER A 157 -14.49 20.79 -10.30
N PHE A 158 -14.79 19.60 -9.84
CA PHE A 158 -13.81 18.56 -9.55
C PHE A 158 -14.32 17.18 -9.99
N THR A 159 -13.40 16.27 -10.19
CA THR A 159 -13.69 14.84 -10.38
C THR A 159 -12.97 14.08 -9.29
N ILE A 160 -13.69 13.23 -8.55
CA ILE A 160 -13.09 12.21 -7.68
C ILE A 160 -13.01 10.91 -8.45
N LYS A 161 -11.86 10.25 -8.42
CA LYS A 161 -11.55 9.08 -9.23
C LYS A 161 -11.52 7.79 -8.41
N ASP A 162 -10.78 7.79 -7.32
CA ASP A 162 -10.60 6.64 -6.46
C ASP A 162 -10.07 7.07 -5.09
N TYR A 163 -10.05 6.13 -4.16
CA TYR A 163 -9.54 6.34 -2.82
C TYR A 163 -9.06 5.04 -2.19
N ALA A 164 -8.22 5.14 -1.18
CA ALA A 164 -7.79 4.00 -0.40
C ALA A 164 -7.42 4.40 1.03
N TYR A 165 -7.42 3.41 1.93
CA TYR A 165 -6.86 3.56 3.25
C TYR A 165 -6.13 2.29 3.69
N GLU A 166 -5.22 2.43 4.65
CA GLU A 166 -4.55 1.31 5.29
C GLU A 166 -5.40 0.83 6.48
N SER A 167 -5.83 -0.44 6.45
CA SER A 167 -6.74 -1.00 7.45
C SER A 167 -6.06 -1.39 8.77
N SER A 168 -4.74 -1.33 8.83
CA SER A 168 -3.98 -1.51 10.06
C SER A 168 -3.77 -0.17 10.76
N PRO A 169 -4.13 -0.03 12.05
CA PRO A 169 -4.00 1.24 12.75
C PRO A 169 -2.56 1.73 12.83
N ASN A 170 -2.36 3.04 12.66
CA ASN A 170 -1.08 3.74 12.74
C ASN A 170 -0.02 3.28 11.72
N VAL A 171 -0.41 2.56 10.67
CA VAL A 171 0.46 2.16 9.56
C VAL A 171 0.34 3.18 8.44
N CYS A 172 1.47 3.59 7.88
CA CYS A 172 1.53 4.55 6.77
C CYS A 172 1.05 3.93 5.46
N ILE A 173 0.49 4.77 4.58
CA ILE A 173 0.17 4.45 3.20
C ILE A 173 0.88 5.43 2.26
N GLN A 174 1.16 5.05 1.03
CA GLN A 174 1.61 5.98 0.01
C GLN A 174 0.43 6.48 -0.83
N SER A 175 0.43 7.76 -1.20
CA SER A 175 -0.57 8.30 -2.13
C SER A 175 -0.55 7.54 -3.46
N GLY A 176 -1.73 7.09 -3.92
CA GLY A 176 -1.88 6.24 -5.10
C GLY A 176 -1.56 4.76 -4.89
N GLN A 177 -1.22 4.33 -3.68
CA GLN A 177 -1.05 2.93 -3.36
C GLN A 177 -2.43 2.25 -3.28
N SER A 178 -2.71 1.32 -4.19
CA SER A 178 -4.02 0.67 -4.34
C SER A 178 -4.08 -0.76 -3.80
N ILE A 179 -2.96 -1.41 -3.67
CA ILE A 179 -2.75 -2.72 -3.03
C ILE A 179 -1.44 -2.63 -2.28
N LEU A 180 -1.27 -3.42 -1.22
CA LEU A 180 0.06 -3.90 -0.93
C LEU A 180 0.46 -4.70 -2.16
N GLY A 181 1.01 -4.01 -3.15
CA GLY A 181 1.82 -4.73 -4.10
C GLY A 181 2.81 -5.49 -3.24
N VAL A 182 2.86 -6.83 -3.32
CA VAL A 182 4.18 -7.43 -3.39
C VAL A 182 4.90 -6.39 -4.22
N ASN A 183 5.90 -5.69 -3.66
CA ASN A 183 6.80 -4.91 -4.48
C ASN A 183 7.15 -5.89 -5.58
N GLU A 184 6.46 -5.82 -6.73
CA GLU A 184 7.11 -6.18 -7.95
C GLU A 184 8.27 -5.22 -7.89
N TYR A 185 9.39 -5.71 -7.40
CA TYR A 185 10.68 -5.16 -7.73
C TYR A 185 10.51 -4.96 -9.20
N SER A 186 10.23 -3.71 -9.57
CA SER A 186 10.20 -3.31 -10.97
C SER A 186 11.50 -3.89 -11.48
N ASN A 187 11.41 -5.01 -12.16
CA ASN A 187 12.53 -5.65 -12.80
C ASN A 187 12.93 -4.68 -13.91
N ASN A 188 13.62 -3.61 -13.51
CA ASN A 188 14.47 -2.86 -14.40
C ASN A 188 15.57 -3.83 -14.84
N ASN A 189 15.22 -4.80 -15.70
CA ASN A 189 16.11 -5.73 -16.40
C ASN A 189 17.34 -6.23 -15.60
N LEU A 190 17.21 -6.33 -14.25
CA LEU A 190 18.33 -6.75 -13.39
C LEU A 190 18.56 -8.25 -13.46
N PHE A 191 17.58 -8.98 -13.99
CA PHE A 191 17.56 -10.42 -13.95
C PHE A 191 16.65 -10.95 -15.08
N SER A 192 17.15 -11.88 -15.88
CA SER A 192 16.40 -12.57 -16.94
C SER A 192 16.61 -14.07 -16.86
N ILE A 193 15.60 -14.86 -17.23
CA ILE A 193 15.65 -16.32 -17.28
C ILE A 193 15.30 -16.76 -18.70
N PHE A 194 16.22 -17.42 -19.37
CA PHE A 194 16.00 -17.91 -20.73
C PHE A 194 16.71 -19.24 -21.00
N PRO A 195 16.00 -20.19 -21.62
CA PRO A 195 14.58 -20.23 -21.92
C PRO A 195 13.71 -20.41 -20.70
N ASN A 196 12.52 -19.80 -20.68
CA ASN A 196 11.48 -20.03 -19.68
C ASN A 196 10.11 -19.96 -20.39
N PRO A 197 9.34 -21.04 -20.56
CA PRO A 197 9.58 -22.41 -20.08
C PRO A 197 10.81 -23.13 -20.64
N PHE A 198 11.31 -24.15 -19.89
CA PHE A 198 12.42 -24.99 -20.32
C PHE A 198 12.17 -26.48 -20.08
N ILE A 199 12.92 -27.34 -20.80
CA ILE A 199 12.81 -28.83 -20.74
C ILE A 199 13.96 -29.41 -19.90
N SER A 200 15.20 -29.06 -20.21
CA SER A 200 16.40 -29.66 -19.61
C SER A 200 17.21 -28.68 -18.76
N SER A 201 17.40 -27.47 -19.21
CA SER A 201 18.16 -26.44 -18.52
C SER A 201 17.72 -25.05 -18.95
N THR A 202 17.96 -24.06 -18.07
CA THR A 202 17.76 -22.64 -18.32
C THR A 202 18.95 -21.87 -17.78
N THR A 203 19.10 -20.62 -18.24
CA THR A 203 20.14 -19.70 -17.81
C THR A 203 19.50 -18.48 -17.19
N LEU A 204 20.01 -18.07 -16.04
CA LEU A 204 19.69 -16.81 -15.40
C LEU A 204 20.81 -15.83 -15.68
N GLU A 205 20.49 -14.64 -16.15
CA GLU A 205 21.45 -13.55 -16.37
C GLU A 205 21.09 -12.35 -15.49
N THR A 206 22.11 -11.76 -14.87
CA THR A 206 21.98 -10.54 -14.07
C THR A 206 22.74 -9.39 -14.72
N SER A 207 22.23 -8.17 -14.59
CA SER A 207 22.87 -6.96 -15.15
C SER A 207 24.13 -6.53 -14.40
N TYR A 208 24.46 -7.17 -13.27
CA TYR A 208 25.64 -6.89 -12.44
C TYR A 208 26.25 -8.17 -11.90
N ASP A 209 27.54 -8.09 -11.50
CA ASP A 209 28.25 -9.24 -10.97
C ASP A 209 27.77 -9.63 -9.58
N LEU A 210 27.26 -10.84 -9.46
CA LEU A 210 26.93 -11.45 -8.17
C LEU A 210 28.22 -11.77 -7.40
N LYS A 211 28.17 -11.66 -6.07
CA LYS A 211 29.27 -11.99 -5.17
C LYS A 211 28.74 -12.88 -4.05
N ASN A 212 29.18 -14.15 -4.07
CA ASN A 212 28.78 -15.13 -3.05
C ASN A 212 27.27 -15.20 -2.81
N ALA A 213 26.50 -15.09 -3.89
CA ALA A 213 25.05 -15.18 -3.85
C ALA A 213 24.58 -16.63 -3.69
N SER A 214 23.29 -16.82 -3.35
CA SER A 214 22.65 -18.11 -3.32
C SER A 214 21.32 -18.06 -4.08
N LEU A 215 20.95 -19.19 -4.70
CA LEU A 215 19.69 -19.37 -5.41
C LEU A 215 18.91 -20.50 -4.74
N THR A 216 17.65 -20.26 -4.43
CA THR A 216 16.73 -21.27 -3.89
C THR A 216 15.52 -21.40 -4.78
N LEU A 217 15.20 -22.64 -5.14
CA LEU A 217 14.02 -23.00 -5.93
C LEU A 217 12.95 -23.59 -5.00
N TYR A 218 11.74 -23.06 -5.09
CA TYR A 218 10.58 -23.49 -4.32
C TYR A 218 9.49 -24.06 -5.25
N ASN A 219 8.73 -25.04 -4.76
CA ASN A 219 7.50 -25.45 -5.40
C ASN A 219 6.33 -24.52 -5.05
N ALA A 220 5.15 -24.77 -5.65
CA ALA A 220 3.94 -23.99 -5.39
C ALA A 220 3.43 -24.03 -3.93
N TYR A 221 3.92 -24.97 -3.10
CA TYR A 221 3.61 -25.09 -1.69
C TYR A 221 4.63 -24.37 -0.78
N GLY A 222 5.61 -23.67 -1.36
CA GLY A 222 6.67 -22.97 -0.61
C GLY A 222 7.77 -23.89 -0.06
N GLN A 223 7.82 -25.16 -0.47
CA GLN A 223 8.90 -26.08 -0.06
C GLN A 223 10.14 -25.83 -0.92
N ALA A 224 11.30 -25.62 -0.29
CA ALA A 224 12.58 -25.52 -0.97
C ALA A 224 12.99 -26.88 -1.53
N LEU A 225 13.21 -26.96 -2.85
CA LEU A 225 13.56 -28.18 -3.56
C LEU A 225 15.02 -28.20 -4.00
N LYS A 226 15.60 -27.06 -4.29
CA LYS A 226 17.00 -26.95 -4.75
C LYS A 226 17.60 -25.67 -4.17
N HIS A 227 18.87 -25.79 -3.77
CA HIS A 227 19.64 -24.66 -3.26
C HIS A 227 21.05 -24.68 -3.86
N VAL A 228 21.46 -23.56 -4.42
CA VAL A 228 22.79 -23.38 -5.03
C VAL A 228 23.48 -22.22 -4.31
N ASN A 229 24.67 -22.45 -3.78
CA ASN A 229 25.46 -21.48 -3.04
C ASN A 229 26.67 -21.01 -3.82
N ASN A 230 27.35 -20.00 -3.30
CA ASN A 230 28.62 -19.48 -3.79
C ASN A 230 28.56 -19.01 -5.26
N ILE A 231 27.44 -18.46 -5.67
CA ILE A 231 27.23 -17.95 -7.01
C ILE A 231 27.96 -16.62 -7.15
N SER A 232 28.81 -16.52 -8.19
CA SER A 232 29.54 -15.30 -8.54
C SER A 232 29.56 -15.11 -10.06
N GLY A 233 29.56 -13.84 -10.51
CA GLY A 233 29.44 -13.47 -11.93
C GLY A 233 28.01 -13.14 -12.31
N GLN A 234 27.75 -13.02 -13.63
CA GLN A 234 26.47 -12.53 -14.14
C GLN A 234 25.56 -13.64 -14.65
N THR A 235 26.04 -14.89 -14.76
CA THR A 235 25.32 -15.97 -15.40
C THR A 235 25.24 -17.19 -14.50
N ILE A 236 24.05 -17.76 -14.36
CA ILE A 236 23.81 -18.97 -13.56
C ILE A 236 23.11 -20.00 -14.45
N SER A 237 23.69 -21.16 -14.66
CA SER A 237 23.04 -22.27 -15.34
C SER A 237 22.26 -23.14 -14.35
N LEU A 238 20.99 -23.38 -14.61
CA LEU A 238 20.11 -24.20 -13.81
C LEU A 238 19.60 -25.40 -14.62
N SER A 239 19.96 -26.61 -14.19
CA SER A 239 19.45 -27.86 -14.77
C SER A 239 18.14 -28.30 -14.12
N ARG A 240 17.27 -28.94 -14.90
CA ARG A 240 16.02 -29.54 -14.42
C ARG A 240 16.25 -30.61 -13.37
N ASP A 241 17.33 -31.39 -13.52
CA ASP A 241 17.58 -32.61 -12.75
C ASP A 241 16.34 -33.53 -12.76
N ASN A 242 15.85 -33.93 -11.58
CA ASN A 242 14.67 -34.78 -11.45
C ASN A 242 13.38 -33.98 -11.08
N LEU A 243 13.36 -32.68 -11.34
CA LEU A 243 12.18 -31.84 -11.03
C LEU A 243 11.03 -32.16 -12.00
N PRO A 244 9.80 -32.39 -11.51
CA PRO A 244 8.62 -32.57 -12.35
C PRO A 244 8.32 -31.33 -13.20
N SER A 245 7.57 -31.50 -14.28
CA SER A 245 6.98 -30.37 -15.01
C SER A 245 6.03 -29.61 -14.09
N GLY A 246 6.09 -28.27 -14.12
CA GLY A 246 5.27 -27.44 -13.25
C GLY A 246 5.82 -26.02 -13.08
N LEU A 247 5.15 -25.28 -12.21
CA LEU A 247 5.51 -23.94 -11.81
C LEU A 247 6.37 -23.97 -10.53
N TYR A 248 7.45 -23.21 -10.57
CA TYR A 248 8.39 -23.01 -9.48
C TYR A 248 8.63 -21.53 -9.24
N ILE A 249 9.09 -21.18 -8.04
CA ILE A 249 9.51 -19.82 -7.67
C ILE A 249 11.01 -19.86 -7.38
N ILE A 250 11.75 -18.94 -7.97
CA ILE A 250 13.18 -18.72 -7.71
C ILE A 250 13.36 -17.53 -6.79
N HIS A 251 14.17 -17.69 -5.75
CA HIS A 251 14.74 -16.58 -4.98
C HIS A 251 16.25 -16.55 -5.17
N LEU A 252 16.75 -15.40 -5.61
CA LEU A 252 18.19 -15.10 -5.63
C LEU A 252 18.48 -14.20 -4.43
N THR A 253 19.46 -14.61 -3.61
CA THR A 253 19.79 -13.94 -2.34
C THR A 253 21.27 -13.58 -2.32
N GLN A 254 21.59 -12.37 -1.91
CA GLN A 254 22.96 -11.92 -1.63
C GLN A 254 22.97 -11.09 -0.34
N ASP A 255 24.00 -11.23 0.49
CA ASP A 255 24.13 -10.53 1.77
C ASP A 255 22.89 -10.68 2.68
N ASN A 256 22.31 -11.89 2.72
CA ASN A 256 21.09 -12.25 3.45
C ASN A 256 19.82 -11.46 3.01
N LYS A 257 19.84 -10.86 1.83
CA LYS A 257 18.69 -10.17 1.26
C LYS A 257 18.28 -10.83 -0.05
N ILE A 258 16.98 -11.01 -0.26
CA ILE A 258 16.43 -11.42 -1.57
C ILE A 258 16.63 -10.25 -2.51
N ILE A 259 17.42 -10.46 -3.57
CA ILE A 259 17.75 -9.46 -4.60
C ILE A 259 16.92 -9.64 -5.89
N ALA A 260 16.38 -10.85 -6.11
CA ALA A 260 15.46 -11.12 -7.19
C ALA A 260 14.53 -12.30 -6.87
N THR A 261 13.32 -12.26 -7.40
CA THR A 261 12.33 -13.33 -7.36
C THR A 261 11.68 -13.43 -8.73
N ASP A 262 11.53 -14.65 -9.25
CA ASP A 262 10.84 -14.86 -10.52
C ASP A 262 10.16 -16.23 -10.59
N LYS A 263 9.30 -16.40 -11.58
CA LYS A 263 8.60 -17.65 -11.91
C LYS A 263 9.44 -18.46 -12.87
N LEU A 264 9.56 -19.76 -12.61
CA LEU A 264 10.24 -20.70 -13.47
C LEU A 264 9.26 -21.80 -13.91
N ILE A 265 9.15 -22.06 -15.18
CA ILE A 265 8.24 -23.08 -15.72
C ILE A 265 9.07 -24.21 -16.33
N ILE A 266 8.87 -25.43 -15.86
CA ILE A 266 9.43 -26.66 -16.42
C ILE A 266 8.35 -27.37 -17.24
N THR A 267 8.68 -27.75 -18.46
CA THR A 267 7.81 -28.50 -19.37
C THR A 267 8.46 -29.82 -19.78
N ASP A 268 7.65 -30.72 -20.35
CA ASP A 268 8.12 -31.96 -20.95
C ASP A 268 8.62 -31.74 -22.38
#